data_59c4b4457b0970ac69e908d8cbc6ced8
#
_entry.id   59c4b4457b0970ac69e908d8cbc6ced8
#
_cell.length_a   1.000
_cell.length_b   1.000
_cell.length_c   1.000
_cell.angle_alpha   90.00
_cell.angle_beta   90.00
_cell.angle_gamma   90.00
#
_symmetry.space_group_name_H-M   'P 1'
#
loop_
_entity.id
_entity.type
_entity.pdbx_description
1 polymer ?
#
loop_
_entity_poly.entity_id
_entity_poly.type
_entity_poly.pdbx_seq_one_letter_code
_entity_poly.pdbx_strand_id
1 'polypeptide(L)'
;MLRKPSFVILVAAAAVSMVAALPVTAHATTVYAATSLRDVFPRIDGGMTFSFGGSNTLQLQIERGAPADVFASASPKEPQALYREKKCGRPAVFATNVLVLIVPKSNPAAITSVYDLKQGSPKRIAVGAAGVPVGGYTRQLLARMRLGRVLTQNVVSSESNVGGVVTKVALGSAVAGFVYTTDSKIASDRVRAIRLPTWAQPPIRYEFCIVQRPGADRAGAQAFVNKVRSARGRRLLDAAGFGLPRR
;
A
#
# COMPACT_ATOMS: atom_id res chain seq x y z
N MET A 1 36.71 -89.81 -16.47
CA MET A 1 36.97 -88.34 -16.68
C MET A 1 35.65 -87.63 -16.64
N LEU A 2 35.29 -87.08 -15.47
CA LEU A 2 34.07 -86.30 -15.29
C LEU A 2 34.41 -84.83 -15.21
N ARG A 3 33.92 -83.98 -16.15
CA ARG A 3 34.01 -82.57 -16.16
C ARG A 3 32.91 -81.98 -15.27
N LYS A 4 33.32 -81.14 -14.26
CA LYS A 4 32.40 -80.34 -13.42
C LYS A 4 31.96 -79.08 -14.17
N PRO A 5 30.71 -78.65 -14.11
CA PRO A 5 30.29 -77.36 -14.65
C PRO A 5 30.57 -76.23 -13.62
N SER A 6 31.20 -75.13 -14.10
CA SER A 6 31.40 -73.93 -13.31
C SER A 6 30.13 -73.07 -13.39
N PHE A 7 29.55 -72.81 -12.22
CA PHE A 7 28.43 -71.85 -12.09
C PHE A 7 29.00 -70.42 -11.96
N VAL A 8 28.72 -69.58 -12.91
CA VAL A 8 29.03 -68.13 -12.83
C VAL A 8 27.80 -67.45 -12.22
N ILE A 9 27.96 -66.89 -11.00
CA ILE A 9 26.91 -66.10 -10.35
C ILE A 9 27.11 -64.64 -10.80
N LEU A 10 26.11 -64.15 -11.58
CA LEU A 10 26.03 -62.79 -12.03
C LEU A 10 25.35 -61.96 -10.90
N VAL A 11 26.12 -61.16 -10.17
CA VAL A 11 25.59 -60.20 -9.18
C VAL A 11 25.20 -58.93 -9.90
N ALA A 12 23.89 -58.71 -10.07
CA ALA A 12 23.36 -57.46 -10.57
C ALA A 12 23.32 -56.43 -9.43
N ALA A 13 24.22 -55.44 -9.48
CA ALA A 13 24.18 -54.27 -8.58
C ALA A 13 23.10 -53.25 -9.03
N ALA A 14 22.00 -53.20 -8.30
CA ALA A 14 20.97 -52.18 -8.48
C ALA A 14 21.46 -50.86 -7.88
N ALA A 15 21.84 -49.92 -8.72
CA ALA A 15 22.16 -48.53 -8.32
C ALA A 15 20.85 -47.77 -8.00
N VAL A 16 20.53 -47.60 -6.72
CA VAL A 16 19.45 -46.73 -6.27
C VAL A 16 19.91 -45.29 -6.38
N SER A 17 19.48 -44.57 -7.42
CA SER A 17 19.70 -43.14 -7.57
C SER A 17 18.87 -42.35 -6.53
N MET A 18 19.47 -41.95 -5.45
CA MET A 18 18.85 -41.08 -4.45
C MET A 18 18.83 -39.61 -5.01
N VAL A 19 17.69 -39.22 -5.56
CA VAL A 19 17.46 -37.82 -5.97
C VAL A 19 17.34 -37.01 -4.68
N ALA A 20 18.44 -36.33 -4.34
CA ALA A 20 18.43 -35.36 -3.24
C ALA A 20 17.49 -34.18 -3.64
N ALA A 21 16.32 -34.12 -3.02
CA ALA A 21 15.45 -32.96 -3.13
C ALA A 21 16.18 -31.76 -2.46
N LEU A 22 16.68 -30.83 -3.29
CA LEU A 22 17.24 -29.59 -2.79
C LEU A 22 16.13 -28.85 -2.03
N PRO A 23 16.42 -28.29 -0.82
CA PRO A 23 15.42 -27.53 -0.09
C PRO A 23 15.04 -26.32 -0.94
N VAL A 24 13.78 -26.24 -1.37
CA VAL A 24 13.20 -25.04 -1.94
C VAL A 24 13.18 -24.02 -0.80
N THR A 25 14.11 -23.08 -0.83
CA THR A 25 14.07 -21.94 0.08
C THR A 25 12.78 -21.18 -0.20
N ALA A 26 11.79 -21.34 0.67
CA ALA A 26 10.55 -20.59 0.60
C ALA A 26 10.88 -19.11 0.81
N HIS A 27 11.00 -18.34 -0.26
CA HIS A 27 11.10 -16.90 -0.16
C HIS A 27 9.78 -16.37 0.42
N ALA A 28 9.87 -15.55 1.47
CA ALA A 28 8.69 -14.90 2.02
C ALA A 28 8.02 -14.05 0.93
N THR A 29 6.71 -14.22 0.77
CA THR A 29 5.90 -13.43 -0.19
C THR A 29 6.15 -11.93 0.01
N THR A 30 6.48 -11.23 -1.05
CA THR A 30 6.82 -9.79 -1.02
C THR A 30 5.62 -8.95 -1.41
N VAL A 31 5.17 -8.09 -0.49
CA VAL A 31 3.99 -7.22 -0.66
C VAL A 31 4.44 -5.77 -0.79
N TYR A 32 4.20 -5.18 -1.95
CA TYR A 32 4.37 -3.75 -2.19
C TYR A 32 3.07 -3.03 -1.88
N ALA A 33 3.05 -2.14 -0.88
CA ALA A 33 1.83 -1.55 -0.37
C ALA A 33 1.93 -0.04 -0.13
N ALA A 34 0.84 0.66 -0.37
CA ALA A 34 0.73 2.08 -0.04
C ALA A 34 1.08 2.34 1.43
N THR A 35 1.78 3.44 1.72
CA THR A 35 2.26 3.80 3.07
C THR A 35 1.16 3.78 4.13
N SER A 36 -0.08 4.16 3.77
CA SER A 36 -1.24 4.12 4.68
C SER A 36 -1.64 2.72 5.16
N LEU A 37 -1.10 1.65 4.55
CA LEU A 37 -1.34 0.25 4.93
C LEU A 37 -0.27 -0.29 5.89
N ARG A 38 0.75 0.51 6.22
CA ARG A 38 1.94 0.09 6.99
C ARG A 38 1.60 -0.47 8.37
N ASP A 39 0.61 0.08 9.04
CA ASP A 39 0.21 -0.38 10.37
C ASP A 39 -0.67 -1.64 10.33
N VAL A 40 -1.58 -1.72 9.37
CA VAL A 40 -2.61 -2.76 9.36
C VAL A 40 -2.15 -4.06 8.69
N PHE A 41 -1.34 -4.00 7.62
CA PHE A 41 -0.96 -5.19 6.86
C PHE A 41 -0.09 -6.16 7.67
N PRO A 42 0.94 -5.74 8.42
CA PRO A 42 1.70 -6.65 9.29
C PRO A 42 0.84 -7.28 10.40
N ARG A 43 -0.22 -6.62 10.84
CA ARG A 43 -1.18 -7.17 11.82
C ARG A 43 -2.11 -8.21 11.21
N ILE A 44 -2.40 -8.12 9.90
CA ILE A 44 -3.15 -9.13 9.15
C ILE A 44 -2.28 -10.37 8.92
N ASP A 45 -1.04 -10.16 8.49
CA ASP A 45 -0.09 -11.24 8.25
C ASP A 45 1.36 -10.74 8.38
N GLY A 46 1.98 -11.02 9.53
CA GLY A 46 3.38 -10.63 9.80
C GLY A 46 4.43 -11.52 9.13
N GLY A 47 4.03 -12.62 8.46
CA GLY A 47 4.94 -13.52 7.76
C GLY A 47 5.38 -13.03 6.36
N MET A 48 4.90 -11.87 5.93
CA MET A 48 5.22 -11.28 4.62
C MET A 48 6.41 -10.34 4.70
N THR A 49 7.14 -10.20 3.59
CA THR A 49 8.09 -9.10 3.39
C THR A 49 7.35 -7.90 2.83
N PHE A 50 7.41 -6.75 3.51
CA PHE A 50 6.69 -5.54 3.08
C PHE A 50 7.62 -4.47 2.55
N SER A 51 7.25 -3.86 1.42
CA SER A 51 7.80 -2.60 0.91
C SER A 51 6.71 -1.54 0.90
N PHE A 52 6.83 -0.51 1.73
CA PHE A 52 5.84 0.57 1.82
C PHE A 52 6.31 1.84 1.14
N GLY A 53 5.45 2.44 0.31
CA GLY A 53 5.77 3.65 -0.43
C GLY A 53 4.55 4.35 -1.04
N GLY A 54 4.80 5.39 -1.83
CA GLY A 54 3.77 5.97 -2.69
C GLY A 54 3.37 4.97 -3.78
N SER A 55 2.07 4.80 -4.01
CA SER A 55 1.59 3.79 -4.96
C SER A 55 2.16 3.97 -6.38
N ASN A 56 2.30 5.22 -6.83
CA ASN A 56 2.94 5.55 -8.11
C ASN A 56 4.42 5.13 -8.18
N THR A 57 5.17 5.30 -7.09
CA THR A 57 6.57 4.88 -7.01
C THR A 57 6.68 3.36 -7.03
N LEU A 58 5.83 2.67 -6.26
CA LEU A 58 5.79 1.20 -6.21
C LEU A 58 5.38 0.61 -7.57
N GLN A 59 4.41 1.23 -8.28
CA GLN A 59 4.06 0.86 -9.65
C GLN A 59 5.29 0.91 -10.56
N LEU A 60 6.02 2.03 -10.59
CA LEU A 60 7.22 2.18 -11.41
C LEU A 60 8.31 1.15 -11.08
N GLN A 61 8.46 0.79 -9.80
CA GLN A 61 9.39 -0.26 -9.37
C GLN A 61 8.97 -1.62 -9.95
N ILE A 62 7.68 -1.96 -9.90
CA ILE A 62 7.14 -3.21 -10.45
C ILE A 62 7.31 -3.23 -11.98
N GLU A 63 7.04 -2.11 -12.66
CA GLU A 63 7.26 -1.97 -14.10
C GLU A 63 8.72 -2.24 -14.49
N ARG A 64 9.67 -1.87 -13.63
CA ARG A 64 11.11 -2.09 -13.80
C ARG A 64 11.60 -3.45 -13.29
N GLY A 65 10.69 -4.36 -12.91
CA GLY A 65 11.03 -5.73 -12.52
C GLY A 65 11.30 -5.94 -11.04
N ALA A 66 10.91 -5.00 -10.16
CA ALA A 66 11.02 -5.23 -8.71
C ALA A 66 10.27 -6.50 -8.26
N PRO A 67 10.81 -7.27 -7.29
CA PRO A 67 10.35 -8.61 -6.95
C PRO A 67 9.09 -8.61 -6.07
N ALA A 68 8.06 -7.84 -6.46
CA ALA A 68 6.77 -7.85 -5.77
C ALA A 68 5.95 -9.08 -6.19
N ASP A 69 5.23 -9.68 -5.24
CA ASP A 69 4.25 -10.73 -5.49
C ASP A 69 2.82 -10.20 -5.38
N VAL A 70 2.61 -9.22 -4.48
CA VAL A 70 1.34 -8.49 -4.35
C VAL A 70 1.61 -7.00 -4.44
N PHE A 71 0.76 -6.28 -5.15
CA PHE A 71 0.72 -4.83 -5.14
C PHE A 71 -0.61 -4.34 -4.55
N ALA A 72 -0.56 -3.48 -3.53
CA ALA A 72 -1.72 -2.88 -2.87
C ALA A 72 -1.62 -1.36 -2.90
N SER A 73 -2.46 -0.72 -3.70
CA SER A 73 -2.46 0.72 -3.97
C SER A 73 -3.55 1.44 -3.21
N ALA A 74 -3.30 2.73 -2.87
CA ALA A 74 -4.29 3.65 -2.33
C ALA A 74 -5.18 4.28 -3.41
N SER A 75 -5.07 3.87 -4.66
CA SER A 75 -5.98 4.25 -5.75
C SER A 75 -6.11 3.11 -6.77
N PRO A 76 -7.18 3.08 -7.58
CA PRO A 76 -7.34 2.13 -8.67
C PRO A 76 -6.37 2.34 -9.84
N LYS A 77 -5.86 3.56 -10.00
CA LYS A 77 -5.08 3.97 -11.18
C LYS A 77 -3.89 3.06 -11.44
N GLU A 78 -3.09 2.79 -10.42
CA GLU A 78 -1.81 2.10 -10.52
C GLU A 78 -2.00 0.58 -10.76
N PRO A 79 -2.82 -0.16 -10.00
CA PRO A 79 -3.08 -1.57 -10.30
C PRO A 79 -3.72 -1.78 -11.67
N GLN A 80 -4.62 -0.90 -12.09
CA GLN A 80 -5.25 -0.98 -13.40
C GLN A 80 -4.26 -0.70 -14.53
N ALA A 81 -3.27 0.18 -14.33
CA ALA A 81 -2.18 0.38 -15.29
C ALA A 81 -1.36 -0.91 -15.46
N LEU A 82 -0.89 -1.51 -14.36
CA LEU A 82 -0.14 -2.77 -14.39
C LEU A 82 -0.96 -3.93 -15.00
N TYR A 83 -2.28 -3.95 -14.77
CA TYR A 83 -3.16 -4.95 -15.38
C TYR A 83 -3.24 -4.80 -16.90
N ARG A 84 -3.39 -3.57 -17.42
CA ARG A 84 -3.38 -3.31 -18.87
C ARG A 84 -2.05 -3.72 -19.52
N GLU A 85 -0.94 -3.58 -18.80
CA GLU A 85 0.39 -4.01 -19.22
C GLU A 85 0.66 -5.50 -19.00
N LYS A 86 -0.33 -6.27 -18.55
CA LYS A 86 -0.20 -7.71 -18.22
C LYS A 86 0.86 -8.00 -17.14
N LYS A 87 1.19 -7.00 -16.32
CA LYS A 87 2.16 -7.13 -15.22
C LYS A 87 1.51 -7.54 -13.89
N CYS A 88 0.18 -7.50 -13.80
CA CYS A 88 -0.54 -8.10 -12.68
C CYS A 88 -1.88 -8.70 -13.14
N GLY A 89 -2.44 -9.55 -12.29
CA GLY A 89 -3.80 -10.08 -12.44
C GLY A 89 -4.87 -8.99 -12.24
N ARG A 90 -6.14 -9.35 -12.47
CA ARG A 90 -7.27 -8.41 -12.36
C ARG A 90 -7.30 -7.75 -10.97
N PRO A 91 -7.28 -6.42 -10.88
CA PRO A 91 -7.35 -5.70 -9.63
C PRO A 91 -8.69 -5.91 -8.91
N ALA A 92 -8.65 -5.86 -7.59
CA ALA A 92 -9.85 -5.97 -6.76
C ALA A 92 -9.84 -4.93 -5.64
N VAL A 93 -10.98 -4.27 -5.43
CA VAL A 93 -11.18 -3.35 -4.31
C VAL A 93 -11.24 -4.13 -3.00
N PHE A 94 -10.50 -3.70 -1.99
CA PHE A 94 -10.53 -4.32 -0.66
C PHE A 94 -10.84 -3.35 0.49
N ALA A 95 -10.64 -2.04 0.27
CA ALA A 95 -10.91 -1.00 1.26
C ALA A 95 -11.27 0.32 0.59
N THR A 96 -11.85 1.23 1.37
CA THR A 96 -12.07 2.63 1.01
C THR A 96 -11.50 3.54 2.10
N ASN A 97 -11.39 4.84 1.82
CA ASN A 97 -10.93 5.81 2.80
C ASN A 97 -11.58 7.19 2.54
N VAL A 98 -11.36 8.14 3.43
CA VAL A 98 -11.73 9.54 3.24
C VAL A 98 -10.55 10.45 3.59
N LEU A 99 -10.49 11.62 2.99
CA LEU A 99 -9.50 12.64 3.33
C LEU A 99 -9.91 13.40 4.58
N VAL A 100 -8.89 13.79 5.36
CA VAL A 100 -8.99 14.75 6.44
C VAL A 100 -7.88 15.79 6.28
N LEU A 101 -8.09 17.00 6.81
CA LEU A 101 -7.03 17.96 7.03
C LEU A 101 -6.43 17.66 8.41
N ILE A 102 -5.11 17.58 8.51
CA ILE A 102 -4.41 17.48 9.80
C ILE A 102 -3.66 18.77 10.10
N VAL A 103 -3.58 19.08 11.39
CA VAL A 103 -2.77 20.15 11.96
C VAL A 103 -1.91 19.59 13.10
N PRO A 104 -0.80 20.22 13.50
CA PRO A 104 -0.07 19.83 14.71
C PRO A 104 -1.01 19.74 15.91
N LYS A 105 -0.70 18.90 16.88
CA LYS A 105 -1.55 18.73 18.08
C LYS A 105 -1.83 20.06 18.78
N SER A 106 -0.83 20.94 18.88
CA SER A 106 -0.93 22.29 19.45
C SER A 106 -1.69 23.28 18.58
N ASN A 107 -1.78 23.03 17.26
CA ASN A 107 -2.44 23.88 16.27
C ASN A 107 -2.07 25.39 16.37
N PRO A 108 -0.80 25.76 16.26
CA PRO A 108 -0.35 27.15 16.48
C PRO A 108 -0.94 28.15 15.47
N ALA A 109 -1.39 27.66 14.30
CA ALA A 109 -2.04 28.47 13.27
C ALA A 109 -3.56 28.63 13.47
N ALA A 110 -4.12 28.11 14.56
CA ALA A 110 -5.55 28.16 14.92
C ALA A 110 -6.48 27.72 13.78
N ILE A 111 -6.06 26.75 12.95
CA ILE A 111 -6.85 26.22 11.84
C ILE A 111 -7.94 25.31 12.41
N THR A 112 -9.20 25.62 12.14
CA THR A 112 -10.38 24.84 12.56
C THR A 112 -11.16 24.28 11.38
N SER A 113 -10.92 24.82 10.19
CA SER A 113 -11.60 24.47 8.95
C SER A 113 -10.64 24.50 7.76
N VAL A 114 -10.92 23.74 6.72
CA VAL A 114 -10.22 23.85 5.44
C VAL A 114 -10.37 25.24 4.81
N TYR A 115 -11.43 25.96 5.13
CA TYR A 115 -11.66 27.31 4.63
C TYR A 115 -10.68 28.36 5.20
N ASP A 116 -10.08 28.07 6.37
CA ASP A 116 -9.07 28.95 6.96
C ASP A 116 -7.78 29.00 6.13
N LEU A 117 -7.57 28.01 5.24
CA LEU A 117 -6.42 27.97 4.34
C LEU A 117 -6.46 29.06 3.25
N LYS A 118 -7.61 29.70 3.01
CA LYS A 118 -7.75 30.79 2.03
C LYS A 118 -7.78 32.19 2.68
N GLN A 119 -7.72 32.25 4.01
CA GLN A 119 -7.88 33.51 4.76
C GLN A 119 -6.55 34.01 5.29
N GLY A 120 -6.36 35.34 5.23
CA GLY A 120 -5.17 36.01 5.73
C GLY A 120 -3.89 35.67 4.96
N SER A 121 -2.77 35.68 5.63
CA SER A 121 -1.48 35.30 5.06
C SER A 121 -1.43 33.85 4.65
N PRO A 122 -0.65 33.47 3.62
CA PRO A 122 -0.49 32.10 3.19
C PRO A 122 -0.12 31.16 4.34
N LYS A 123 -0.80 30.01 4.42
CA LYS A 123 -0.50 28.98 5.41
C LYS A 123 0.52 28.01 4.82
N ARG A 124 1.46 27.56 5.63
CA ARG A 124 2.49 26.60 5.19
C ARG A 124 1.91 25.18 5.25
N ILE A 125 1.46 24.63 4.11
CA ILE A 125 0.87 23.27 4.08
C ILE A 125 1.78 22.27 3.38
N ALA A 126 1.69 21.00 3.83
CA ALA A 126 2.27 19.87 3.15
C ALA A 126 1.17 19.07 2.41
N VAL A 127 1.48 18.63 1.19
CA VAL A 127 0.57 17.82 0.37
C VAL A 127 1.32 16.65 -0.28
N GLY A 128 0.61 15.61 -0.69
CA GLY A 128 1.17 14.63 -1.61
C GLY A 128 1.44 15.26 -2.97
N ALA A 129 2.53 14.89 -3.63
CA ALA A 129 2.83 15.29 -5.00
C ALA A 129 1.69 14.88 -5.94
N ALA A 130 1.58 15.52 -7.11
CA ALA A 130 0.45 15.33 -8.03
C ALA A 130 0.26 13.87 -8.48
N GLY A 131 1.35 13.13 -8.66
CA GLY A 131 1.33 11.71 -9.06
C GLY A 131 1.00 10.75 -7.92
N VAL A 132 1.04 11.20 -6.67
CA VAL A 132 0.75 10.37 -5.49
C VAL A 132 -0.76 10.31 -5.26
N PRO A 133 -1.36 9.14 -4.93
CA PRO A 133 -2.81 9.04 -4.72
C PRO A 133 -3.39 10.11 -3.80
N VAL A 134 -2.83 10.32 -2.60
CA VAL A 134 -3.32 11.35 -1.67
C VAL A 134 -3.23 12.76 -2.26
N GLY A 135 -2.20 13.07 -3.04
CA GLY A 135 -2.05 14.35 -3.71
C GLY A 135 -3.07 14.55 -4.83
N GLY A 136 -3.34 13.51 -5.63
CA GLY A 136 -4.39 13.51 -6.64
C GLY A 136 -5.79 13.72 -6.03
N TYR A 137 -6.10 13.00 -4.95
CA TYR A 137 -7.37 13.15 -4.23
C TYR A 137 -7.51 14.51 -3.55
N THR A 138 -6.43 15.06 -2.98
CA THR A 138 -6.44 16.41 -2.41
C THR A 138 -6.80 17.46 -3.46
N ARG A 139 -6.25 17.36 -4.67
CA ARG A 139 -6.56 18.25 -5.78
C ARG A 139 -8.02 18.13 -6.22
N GLN A 140 -8.55 16.91 -6.32
CA GLN A 140 -9.97 16.68 -6.65
C GLN A 140 -10.90 17.28 -5.59
N LEU A 141 -10.61 17.08 -4.30
CA LEU A 141 -11.38 17.63 -3.20
C LEU A 141 -11.38 19.16 -3.24
N LEU A 142 -10.21 19.77 -3.32
CA LEU A 142 -10.10 21.24 -3.35
C LEU A 142 -10.73 21.87 -4.60
N ALA A 143 -10.67 21.19 -5.76
CA ALA A 143 -11.35 21.62 -6.98
C ALA A 143 -12.88 21.62 -6.79
N ARG A 144 -13.46 20.56 -6.22
CA ARG A 144 -14.90 20.48 -5.91
C ARG A 144 -15.34 21.60 -4.96
N MET A 145 -14.48 21.94 -4.01
CA MET A 145 -14.72 23.03 -3.05
C MET A 145 -14.43 24.43 -3.60
N ARG A 146 -13.98 24.55 -4.85
CA ARG A 146 -13.50 25.82 -5.46
C ARG A 146 -12.36 26.46 -4.66
N LEU A 147 -11.52 25.64 -4.03
CA LEU A 147 -10.36 26.02 -3.23
C LEU A 147 -9.03 25.72 -3.92
N GLY A 148 -8.99 25.60 -5.24
CA GLY A 148 -7.76 25.24 -5.98
C GLY A 148 -6.58 26.17 -5.72
N ARG A 149 -6.82 27.46 -5.48
CA ARG A 149 -5.78 28.45 -5.15
C ARG A 149 -5.02 28.13 -3.85
N VAL A 150 -5.62 27.35 -2.93
CA VAL A 150 -4.93 26.90 -1.71
C VAL A 150 -3.62 26.18 -2.05
N LEU A 151 -3.60 25.40 -3.15
CA LEU A 151 -2.40 24.67 -3.57
C LEU A 151 -1.29 25.58 -4.08
N THR A 152 -1.62 26.65 -4.81
CA THR A 152 -0.61 27.55 -5.37
C THR A 152 -0.10 28.56 -4.35
N GLN A 153 -0.89 28.90 -3.35
CA GLN A 153 -0.58 29.92 -2.38
C GLN A 153 0.09 29.38 -1.11
N ASN A 154 -0.17 28.13 -0.74
CA ASN A 154 0.15 27.63 0.61
C ASN A 154 1.13 26.45 0.62
N VAL A 155 1.33 25.72 -0.49
CA VAL A 155 2.16 24.52 -0.48
C VAL A 155 3.64 24.87 -0.31
N VAL A 156 4.23 24.39 0.78
CA VAL A 156 5.66 24.47 1.06
C VAL A 156 6.38 23.13 0.96
N SER A 157 5.63 22.04 0.87
CA SER A 157 6.21 20.71 0.73
C SER A 157 5.30 19.79 -0.08
N SER A 158 5.89 19.08 -1.05
CA SER A 158 5.23 18.07 -1.89
C SER A 158 5.86 16.71 -1.64
N GLU A 159 5.12 15.81 -0.99
CA GLU A 159 5.65 14.56 -0.47
C GLU A 159 5.41 13.37 -1.41
N SER A 160 6.37 12.46 -1.46
CA SER A 160 6.31 11.24 -2.29
C SER A 160 5.32 10.19 -1.79
N ASN A 161 4.78 10.33 -0.58
CA ASN A 161 3.76 9.48 0.01
C ASN A 161 3.06 10.18 1.18
N VAL A 162 1.95 9.61 1.67
CA VAL A 162 1.15 10.22 2.75
C VAL A 162 1.90 10.31 4.08
N GLY A 163 2.80 9.37 4.38
CA GLY A 163 3.60 9.40 5.60
C GLY A 163 4.49 10.63 5.68
N GLY A 164 5.04 11.09 4.56
CA GLY A 164 5.79 12.35 4.47
C GLY A 164 4.94 13.55 4.88
N VAL A 165 3.69 13.63 4.42
CA VAL A 165 2.75 14.71 4.82
C VAL A 165 2.53 14.69 6.33
N VAL A 166 2.23 13.51 6.91
CA VAL A 166 2.07 13.36 8.38
C VAL A 166 3.31 13.86 9.11
N THR A 167 4.50 13.45 8.66
CA THR A 167 5.78 13.84 9.29
C THR A 167 5.99 15.35 9.27
N LYS A 168 5.76 16.01 8.12
CA LYS A 168 5.91 17.48 8.00
C LYS A 168 5.01 18.24 8.95
N VAL A 169 3.76 17.78 9.12
CA VAL A 169 2.80 18.40 10.04
C VAL A 169 3.16 18.09 11.50
N ALA A 170 3.45 16.83 11.82
CA ALA A 170 3.81 16.41 13.18
C ALA A 170 5.06 17.12 13.73
N LEU A 171 6.03 17.45 12.87
CA LEU A 171 7.24 18.17 13.21
C LEU A 171 7.09 19.72 13.15
N GLY A 172 5.91 20.23 12.79
CA GLY A 172 5.69 21.67 12.66
C GLY A 172 6.34 22.32 11.43
N SER A 173 6.95 21.53 10.53
CA SER A 173 7.49 22.05 9.25
C SER A 173 6.37 22.53 8.32
N ALA A 174 5.15 22.04 8.51
CA ALA A 174 3.92 22.54 7.92
C ALA A 174 2.86 22.71 9.01
N VAL A 175 2.00 23.73 8.89
CA VAL A 175 0.93 23.98 9.86
C VAL A 175 -0.33 23.18 9.56
N ALA A 176 -0.44 22.61 8.36
CA ALA A 176 -1.52 21.70 7.99
C ALA A 176 -1.10 20.78 6.83
N GLY A 177 -1.88 19.70 6.62
CA GLY A 177 -1.67 18.79 5.50
C GLY A 177 -2.89 17.92 5.26
N PHE A 178 -3.02 17.38 4.03
CA PHE A 178 -4.13 16.48 3.66
C PHE A 178 -3.64 15.05 3.69
N VAL A 179 -4.33 14.21 4.47
CA VAL A 179 -4.01 12.79 4.66
C VAL A 179 -5.30 11.96 4.69
N TYR A 180 -5.19 10.64 4.77
CA TYR A 180 -6.36 9.80 5.00
C TYR A 180 -6.71 9.72 6.49
N THR A 181 -7.96 9.40 6.81
CA THR A 181 -8.41 9.20 8.20
C THR A 181 -7.55 8.18 8.94
N THR A 182 -7.13 7.12 8.26
CA THR A 182 -6.26 6.08 8.82
C THR A 182 -4.93 6.63 9.31
N ASP A 183 -4.28 7.50 8.52
CA ASP A 183 -2.99 8.09 8.88
C ASP A 183 -3.13 9.04 10.07
N SER A 184 -4.23 9.80 10.13
CA SER A 184 -4.51 10.70 11.26
C SER A 184 -4.79 9.94 12.56
N LYS A 185 -5.40 8.73 12.49
CA LYS A 185 -5.61 7.87 13.68
C LYS A 185 -4.29 7.35 14.22
N ILE A 186 -3.39 6.86 13.36
CA ILE A 186 -2.07 6.38 13.75
C ILE A 186 -1.23 7.49 14.42
N ALA A 187 -1.35 8.73 13.94
CA ALA A 187 -0.58 9.87 14.43
C ALA A 187 -1.35 10.75 15.42
N SER A 188 -2.41 10.24 16.06
CA SER A 188 -3.34 11.02 16.91
C SER A 188 -2.70 11.63 18.16
N ASP A 189 -1.54 11.13 18.57
CA ASP A 189 -0.69 11.71 19.61
C ASP A 189 -0.01 13.01 19.18
N ARG A 190 0.31 13.16 17.89
CA ARG A 190 1.09 14.27 17.31
C ARG A 190 0.29 15.24 16.46
N VAL A 191 -0.81 14.79 15.87
CA VAL A 191 -1.65 15.63 15.00
C VAL A 191 -3.12 15.58 15.44
N ARG A 192 -3.87 16.61 15.05
CA ARG A 192 -5.34 16.68 15.18
C ARG A 192 -5.96 16.68 13.79
N ALA A 193 -6.99 15.83 13.60
CA ALA A 193 -7.74 15.79 12.35
C ALA A 193 -8.91 16.77 12.35
N ILE A 194 -9.09 17.44 11.25
CA ILE A 194 -10.22 18.32 10.93
C ILE A 194 -11.00 17.64 9.79
N ARG A 195 -12.28 17.40 10.00
CA ARG A 195 -13.14 16.75 9.01
C ARG A 195 -13.32 17.67 7.79
N LEU A 196 -13.35 17.06 6.62
CA LEU A 196 -13.64 17.73 5.37
C LEU A 196 -15.08 17.44 4.93
N PRO A 197 -15.74 18.34 4.18
CA PRO A 197 -17.12 18.16 3.77
C PRO A 197 -17.33 16.86 2.99
N THR A 198 -18.34 16.07 3.37
CA THR A 198 -18.63 14.77 2.76
C THR A 198 -18.95 14.88 1.28
N TRP A 199 -19.67 15.93 0.85
CA TRP A 199 -20.02 16.17 -0.54
C TRP A 199 -18.80 16.42 -1.43
N ALA A 200 -17.68 16.88 -0.87
CA ALA A 200 -16.44 17.14 -1.61
C ALA A 200 -15.52 15.92 -1.69
N GLN A 201 -15.74 14.89 -0.87
CA GLN A 201 -14.88 13.72 -0.82
C GLN A 201 -14.79 13.00 -2.17
N PRO A 202 -13.61 12.74 -2.73
CA PRO A 202 -13.45 11.86 -3.86
C PRO A 202 -13.72 10.39 -3.45
N PRO A 203 -14.12 9.52 -4.38
CA PRO A 203 -14.31 8.10 -4.11
C PRO A 203 -12.94 7.40 -3.99
N ILE A 204 -12.39 7.34 -2.79
CA ILE A 204 -11.10 6.71 -2.54
C ILE A 204 -11.28 5.21 -2.40
N ARG A 205 -10.67 4.44 -3.31
CA ARG A 205 -10.71 2.98 -3.33
C ARG A 205 -9.30 2.44 -3.31
N TYR A 206 -9.06 1.49 -2.42
CA TYR A 206 -7.81 0.73 -2.37
C TYR A 206 -8.01 -0.56 -3.16
N GLU A 207 -7.11 -0.78 -4.09
CA GLU A 207 -7.10 -2.01 -4.89
C GLU A 207 -5.79 -2.76 -4.70
N PHE A 208 -5.86 -4.08 -4.77
CA PHE A 208 -4.69 -4.93 -4.88
C PHE A 208 -4.74 -5.76 -6.16
N CYS A 209 -3.57 -6.20 -6.62
CA CYS A 209 -3.44 -7.23 -7.64
C CYS A 209 -2.24 -8.15 -7.32
N ILE A 210 -2.29 -9.39 -7.80
CA ILE A 210 -1.17 -10.33 -7.75
C ILE A 210 -0.28 -10.06 -8.94
N VAL A 211 1.00 -9.79 -8.69
CA VAL A 211 1.98 -9.42 -9.72
C VAL A 211 2.33 -10.65 -10.57
N GLN A 212 2.42 -10.45 -11.88
CA GLN A 212 2.78 -11.49 -12.84
C GLN A 212 4.23 -11.29 -13.27
N ARG A 213 5.12 -12.11 -12.72
CA ARG A 213 6.55 -12.14 -13.07
C ARG A 213 7.09 -13.57 -13.00
N PRO A 214 8.20 -13.88 -13.68
CA PRO A 214 8.93 -15.12 -13.46
C PRO A 214 9.34 -15.25 -11.98
N GLY A 215 9.18 -16.44 -11.40
CA GLY A 215 9.53 -16.72 -10.01
C GLY A 215 8.65 -16.02 -8.95
N ALA A 216 7.46 -15.51 -9.31
CA ALA A 216 6.52 -14.98 -8.33
C ALA A 216 5.96 -16.08 -7.43
N ASP A 217 5.88 -15.80 -6.12
CA ASP A 217 5.17 -16.65 -5.17
C ASP A 217 3.65 -16.44 -5.28
N ARG A 218 3.04 -17.07 -6.29
CA ARG A 218 1.59 -16.94 -6.53
C ARG A 218 0.75 -17.53 -5.41
N ALA A 219 1.20 -18.61 -4.79
CA ALA A 219 0.47 -19.28 -3.72
C ALA A 219 0.43 -18.41 -2.45
N GLY A 220 1.58 -17.89 -2.01
CA GLY A 220 1.68 -16.97 -0.89
C GLY A 220 0.95 -15.66 -1.16
N ALA A 221 1.05 -15.10 -2.38
CA ALA A 221 0.32 -13.92 -2.79
C ALA A 221 -1.21 -14.11 -2.67
N GLN A 222 -1.72 -15.26 -3.15
CA GLN A 222 -3.15 -15.56 -3.04
C GLN A 222 -3.57 -15.78 -1.59
N ALA A 223 -2.73 -16.45 -0.79
CA ALA A 223 -2.98 -16.66 0.64
C ALA A 223 -3.06 -15.32 1.38
N PHE A 224 -2.14 -14.38 1.12
CA PHE A 224 -2.17 -13.03 1.68
C PHE A 224 -3.45 -12.27 1.29
N VAL A 225 -3.80 -12.24 0.01
CA VAL A 225 -5.03 -11.63 -0.49
C VAL A 225 -6.27 -12.20 0.21
N ASN A 226 -6.33 -13.51 0.39
CA ASN A 226 -7.42 -14.18 1.10
C ASN A 226 -7.47 -13.77 2.59
N LYS A 227 -6.31 -13.64 3.27
CA LYS A 227 -6.24 -13.15 4.65
C LYS A 227 -6.76 -11.71 4.76
N VAL A 228 -6.38 -10.81 3.84
CA VAL A 228 -6.89 -9.41 3.80
C VAL A 228 -8.42 -9.40 3.64
N ARG A 229 -8.97 -10.26 2.80
CA ARG A 229 -10.42 -10.35 2.53
C ARG A 229 -11.20 -11.15 3.58
N SER A 230 -10.54 -11.87 4.46
CA SER A 230 -11.18 -12.68 5.51
C SER A 230 -11.95 -11.81 6.50
N ALA A 231 -12.83 -12.43 7.29
CA ALA A 231 -13.55 -11.73 8.36
C ALA A 231 -12.59 -11.06 9.36
N ARG A 232 -11.47 -11.72 9.69
CA ARG A 232 -10.42 -11.15 10.55
C ARG A 232 -9.73 -9.95 9.88
N GLY A 233 -9.29 -10.08 8.63
CA GLY A 233 -8.63 -9.01 7.88
C GLY A 233 -9.52 -7.78 7.76
N ARG A 234 -10.80 -7.99 7.43
CA ARG A 234 -11.80 -6.91 7.35
C ARG A 234 -11.99 -6.20 8.70
N ARG A 235 -12.10 -6.94 9.82
CA ARG A 235 -12.18 -6.31 11.16
C ARG A 235 -10.93 -5.48 11.48
N LEU A 236 -9.74 -5.95 11.11
CA LEU A 236 -8.51 -5.18 11.33
C LEU A 236 -8.45 -3.91 10.47
N LEU A 237 -8.91 -3.98 9.22
CA LEU A 237 -9.04 -2.80 8.35
C LEU A 237 -10.03 -1.79 8.92
N ASP A 238 -11.21 -2.23 9.35
CA ASP A 238 -12.23 -1.37 9.96
C ASP A 238 -11.73 -0.70 11.25
N ALA A 239 -11.11 -1.48 12.13
CA ALA A 239 -10.49 -0.97 13.38
C ALA A 239 -9.38 0.07 13.08
N ALA A 240 -8.62 -0.10 11.99
CA ALA A 240 -7.64 0.88 11.53
C ALA A 240 -8.29 2.15 10.93
N GLY A 241 -9.59 2.13 10.65
CA GLY A 241 -10.36 3.27 10.13
C GLY A 241 -10.57 3.27 8.63
N PHE A 242 -10.30 2.15 7.95
CA PHE A 242 -10.69 1.98 6.56
C PHE A 242 -12.19 1.71 6.45
N GLY A 243 -12.82 2.26 5.41
CA GLY A 243 -14.12 1.81 5.00
C GLY A 243 -14.02 0.46 4.26
N LEU A 244 -15.07 -0.35 4.37
CA LEU A 244 -15.12 -1.65 3.71
C LEU A 244 -16.07 -1.61 2.51
N PRO A 245 -15.69 -2.15 1.33
CA PRO A 245 -16.59 -2.25 0.20
C PRO A 245 -17.78 -3.15 0.56
N ARG A 246 -18.98 -2.79 0.05
CA ARG A 246 -20.16 -3.68 0.15
C ARG A 246 -19.85 -4.98 -0.59
N ARG A 247 -20.32 -6.09 0.00
CA ARG A 247 -20.24 -7.42 -0.64
C ARG A 247 -21.17 -7.47 -1.84
#